data_69e58a8a4260f841d10f57147dbb9876
#
_entry.id   69e58a8a4260f841d10f57147dbb9876
#
_cell.length_a   1.000
_cell.length_b   1.000
_cell.length_c   1.000
_cell.angle_alpha   90.00
_cell.angle_beta   90.00
_cell.angle_gamma   90.00
#
_symmetry.space_group_name_H-M   'P 1'
#
loop_
_entity.id
_entity.type
_entity.pdbx_description
1 polymer ?
#
loop_
_entity_poly.entity_id
_entity_poly.type
_entity_poly.pdbx_seq_one_letter_code
_entity_poly.pdbx_strand_id
1 'polypeptide(L)'
;MRILIVEDEAGVAGFLDQGLTETGYVVNVTRDGSEGLEYALAYEYDAIVLDIMLPKMNGLEVLRELREKRVKTPVLLLTARDRVDDRVCGLDLGADD
;
A
#
# COMPACT_ATOMS: atom_id res chain seq x y z
N MET A 1 5.21 -11.54 -9.74
CA MET A 1 5.35 -10.55 -8.66
C MET A 1 4.01 -10.32 -7.98
N ARG A 2 4.02 -10.26 -6.67
CA ARG A 2 2.79 -10.10 -5.90
C ARG A 2 2.77 -8.72 -5.24
N ILE A 3 1.68 -7.99 -5.43
CA ILE A 3 1.53 -6.61 -4.96
C ILE A 3 0.33 -6.53 -4.03
N LEU A 4 0.50 -5.85 -2.91
CA LEU A 4 -0.62 -5.54 -2.02
C LEU A 4 -1.00 -4.08 -2.21
N ILE A 5 -2.28 -3.82 -2.40
CA ILE A 5 -2.82 -2.47 -2.46
C ILE A 5 -3.64 -2.24 -1.21
N VAL A 6 -3.37 -1.16 -0.49
CA VAL A 6 -4.14 -0.77 0.68
C VAL A 6 -4.71 0.62 0.38
N GLU A 7 -5.98 0.66 -0.01
CA GLU A 7 -6.61 1.87 -0.50
C GLU A 7 -8.12 1.78 -0.27
N ASP A 8 -8.69 2.76 0.42
CA ASP A 8 -10.12 2.72 0.77
C ASP A 8 -11.02 3.29 -0.32
N GLU A 9 -10.49 4.05 -1.27
CA GLU A 9 -11.30 4.59 -2.35
C GLU A 9 -11.39 3.58 -3.48
N ALA A 10 -12.63 3.13 -3.75
CA ALA A 10 -12.84 2.04 -4.70
C ALA A 10 -12.32 2.36 -6.09
N GLY A 11 -12.49 3.60 -6.55
CA GLY A 11 -12.05 3.98 -7.88
C GLY A 11 -10.54 3.90 -8.05
N VAL A 12 -9.81 4.39 -7.06
CA VAL A 12 -8.35 4.35 -7.10
C VAL A 12 -7.86 2.91 -6.98
N ALA A 13 -8.44 2.15 -6.05
CA ALA A 13 -8.04 0.76 -5.86
C ALA A 13 -8.30 -0.06 -7.12
N GLY A 14 -9.45 0.15 -7.76
CA GLY A 14 -9.79 -0.58 -8.97
C GLY A 14 -8.89 -0.22 -10.13
N PHE A 15 -8.55 1.06 -10.26
CA PHE A 15 -7.65 1.50 -11.31
C PHE A 15 -6.27 0.86 -11.16
N LEU A 16 -5.73 0.88 -9.95
CA LEU A 16 -4.43 0.29 -9.68
C LEU A 16 -4.45 -1.22 -9.87
N ASP A 17 -5.49 -1.86 -9.37
CA ASP A 17 -5.63 -3.31 -9.50
C ASP A 17 -5.65 -3.72 -10.97
N GLN A 18 -6.47 -3.04 -11.77
CA GLN A 18 -6.58 -3.36 -13.18
C GLN A 18 -5.25 -3.15 -13.90
N GLY A 19 -4.60 -2.01 -13.66
CA GLY A 19 -3.34 -1.72 -14.34
C GLY A 19 -2.25 -2.70 -14.00
N LEU A 20 -2.12 -3.04 -12.73
CA LEU A 20 -1.08 -3.96 -12.30
C LEU A 20 -1.37 -5.39 -12.74
N THR A 21 -2.64 -5.78 -12.70
CA THR A 21 -3.03 -7.12 -13.15
C THR A 21 -2.77 -7.27 -14.64
N GLU A 22 -3.06 -6.25 -15.43
CA GLU A 22 -2.82 -6.28 -16.86
C GLU A 22 -1.34 -6.39 -17.18
N THR A 23 -0.50 -5.91 -16.28
CA THR A 23 0.95 -6.02 -16.45
C THR A 23 1.47 -7.41 -16.06
N GLY A 24 0.62 -8.23 -15.48
CA GLY A 24 0.99 -9.61 -15.15
C GLY A 24 1.25 -9.86 -13.67
N TYR A 25 0.99 -8.89 -12.81
CA TYR A 25 1.22 -9.05 -11.39
C TYR A 25 0.01 -9.71 -10.72
N VAL A 26 0.28 -10.41 -9.63
CA VAL A 26 -0.77 -10.92 -8.75
C VAL A 26 -1.06 -9.82 -7.74
N VAL A 27 -2.32 -9.38 -7.65
CA VAL A 27 -2.68 -8.23 -6.85
C VAL A 27 -3.71 -8.63 -5.81
N ASN A 28 -3.49 -8.22 -4.56
CA ASN A 28 -4.48 -8.29 -3.50
C ASN A 28 -4.85 -6.85 -3.11
N VAL A 29 -6.11 -6.62 -2.82
CA VAL A 29 -6.60 -5.30 -2.44
C VAL A 29 -7.22 -5.37 -1.06
N THR A 30 -6.80 -4.48 -0.17
CA THR A 30 -7.43 -4.30 1.13
C THR A 30 -7.90 -2.86 1.22
N ARG A 31 -8.87 -2.59 2.08
CA ARG A 31 -9.58 -1.32 2.06
C ARG A 31 -9.37 -0.47 3.31
N ASP A 32 -8.67 -0.97 4.30
CA ASP A 32 -8.33 -0.18 5.48
C ASP A 32 -6.95 -0.60 5.99
N GLY A 33 -6.41 0.23 6.88
CA GLY A 33 -5.05 0.00 7.35
C GLY A 33 -4.90 -1.26 8.20
N SER A 34 -5.92 -1.58 8.98
CA SER A 34 -5.87 -2.77 9.83
C SER A 34 -5.82 -4.04 8.98
N GLU A 35 -6.68 -4.13 7.98
CA GLU A 35 -6.68 -5.27 7.07
C GLU A 35 -5.40 -5.32 6.25
N GLY A 36 -4.93 -4.16 5.82
CA GLY A 36 -3.68 -4.08 5.06
C GLY A 36 -2.51 -4.60 5.85
N LEU A 37 -2.42 -4.20 7.11
CA LEU A 37 -1.35 -4.70 7.97
C LEU A 37 -1.45 -6.20 8.16
N GLU A 38 -2.65 -6.70 8.38
CA GLU A 38 -2.87 -8.12 8.56
C GLU A 38 -2.39 -8.92 7.35
N TYR A 39 -2.75 -8.48 6.16
CA TYR A 39 -2.32 -9.14 4.93
C TYR A 39 -0.81 -9.06 4.75
N ALA A 40 -0.24 -7.88 5.02
CA ALA A 40 1.20 -7.69 4.82
C ALA A 40 2.03 -8.55 5.76
N LEU A 41 1.49 -8.88 6.94
CA LEU A 41 2.18 -9.75 7.87
C LEU A 41 1.95 -11.22 7.56
N ALA A 42 0.81 -11.55 6.96
CA ALA A 42 0.44 -12.95 6.71
C ALA A 42 1.05 -13.50 5.41
N TYR A 43 1.26 -12.64 4.44
CA TYR A 43 1.74 -13.08 3.12
C TYR A 43 2.97 -12.29 2.71
N GLU A 44 3.75 -12.86 1.79
CA GLU A 44 4.91 -12.18 1.25
C GLU A 44 4.53 -11.41 -0.01
N TYR A 45 4.88 -10.15 -0.03
CA TYR A 45 4.64 -9.28 -1.17
C TYR A 45 5.96 -8.73 -1.69
N ASP A 46 6.00 -8.47 -2.99
CA ASP A 46 7.18 -7.84 -3.59
C ASP A 46 7.13 -6.33 -3.46
N ALA A 47 5.93 -5.79 -3.33
CA ALA A 47 5.75 -4.36 -3.10
C ALA A 47 4.37 -4.13 -2.49
N ILE A 48 4.23 -3.00 -1.81
CA ILE A 48 2.96 -2.59 -1.21
C ILE A 48 2.68 -1.16 -1.66
N VAL A 49 1.47 -0.94 -2.17
CA VAL A 49 0.99 0.41 -2.49
C VAL A 49 0.05 0.79 -1.36
N LEU A 50 0.40 1.82 -0.62
CA LEU A 50 -0.23 2.13 0.66
C LEU A 50 -0.69 3.57 0.69
N ASP A 51 -1.99 3.77 0.84
CA ASP A 51 -2.55 5.10 1.02
C ASP A 51 -2.27 5.57 2.44
N ILE A 52 -1.92 6.83 2.60
CA ILE A 52 -1.67 7.39 3.92
C ILE A 52 -2.98 7.59 4.69
N MET A 53 -4.00 8.09 4.01
CA MET A 53 -5.27 8.43 4.66
C MET A 53 -6.23 7.26 4.60
N LEU A 54 -6.13 6.36 5.55
CA LEU A 54 -6.95 5.16 5.61
C LEU A 54 -7.81 5.14 6.86
N PRO A 55 -8.99 4.51 6.80
CA PRO A 55 -9.77 4.28 8.00
C PRO A 55 -9.08 3.27 8.91
N LYS A 56 -9.40 3.32 10.17
CA LYS A 56 -8.98 2.42 11.24
C LYS A 56 -7.51 2.58 11.62
N MET A 57 -6.62 2.52 10.65
CA MET A 57 -5.20 2.68 10.91
C MET A 57 -4.60 3.36 9.70
N ASN A 58 -4.03 4.54 9.86
CA ASN A 58 -3.52 5.27 8.70
C ASN A 58 -2.25 4.60 8.15
N GLY A 59 -1.89 4.99 6.92
CA GLY A 59 -0.79 4.34 6.22
C GLY A 59 0.55 4.47 6.90
N LEU A 60 0.80 5.59 7.55
CA LEU A 60 2.09 5.76 8.24
C LEU A 60 2.19 4.84 9.44
N GLU A 61 1.08 4.61 10.12
CA GLU A 61 1.05 3.66 11.22
C GLU A 61 1.29 2.24 10.74
N VAL A 62 0.66 1.89 9.61
CA VAL A 62 0.87 0.58 8.99
C VAL A 62 2.34 0.38 8.66
N LEU A 63 2.94 1.39 8.03
CA LEU A 63 4.35 1.32 7.66
C LEU A 63 5.23 1.12 8.88
N ARG A 64 4.97 1.89 9.94
CA ARG A 64 5.77 1.78 11.15
C ARG A 64 5.68 0.38 11.75
N GLU A 65 4.46 -0.15 11.83
CA GLU A 65 4.28 -1.51 12.35
C GLU A 65 5.03 -2.54 11.53
N LEU A 66 5.00 -2.40 10.21
CA LEU A 66 5.71 -3.33 9.35
C LEU A 66 7.22 -3.28 9.62
N ARG A 67 7.78 -2.07 9.76
CA ARG A 67 9.22 -1.94 9.99
C ARG A 67 9.61 -2.43 11.37
N GLU A 68 8.76 -2.23 12.36
CA GLU A 68 9.03 -2.76 13.70
C GLU A 68 9.04 -4.28 13.70
N LYS A 69 8.25 -4.90 12.85
CA LYS A 69 8.20 -6.35 12.73
C LYS A 69 9.18 -6.87 11.69
N ARG A 70 10.07 -6.01 11.20
CA ARG A 70 11.16 -6.34 10.30
C ARG A 70 10.70 -6.82 8.93
N VAL A 71 9.53 -6.40 8.51
CA VAL A 71 9.08 -6.59 7.14
C VAL A 71 9.72 -5.51 6.30
N LYS A 72 10.51 -5.90 5.31
CA LYS A 72 11.31 -4.96 4.52
C LYS A 72 10.78 -4.74 3.12
N THR A 73 9.58 -5.20 2.85
CA THR A 73 8.95 -5.03 1.55
C THR A 73 8.93 -3.55 1.16
N PRO A 74 9.31 -3.20 -0.06
CA PRO A 74 9.22 -1.82 -0.52
C PRO A 74 7.78 -1.32 -0.49
N VAL A 75 7.61 -0.09 -0.04
CA VAL A 75 6.28 0.52 0.08
C VAL A 75 6.26 1.82 -0.70
N LEU A 76 5.26 1.95 -1.57
CA LEU A 76 4.97 3.19 -2.28
C LEU A 76 3.81 3.86 -1.59
N LEU A 77 4.05 5.06 -1.06
CA LEU A 77 3.02 5.80 -0.33
C LEU A 77 2.24 6.70 -1.26
N LEU A 78 0.93 6.70 -1.09
CA LEU A 78 0.04 7.60 -1.80
C LEU A 78 -0.50 8.63 -0.81
N THR A 79 -0.71 9.87 -1.28
CA THR A 79 -1.31 10.89 -0.45
C THR A 79 -2.78 11.03 -0.78
N ALA A 80 -3.54 11.57 0.17
CA ALA A 80 -4.97 11.82 -0.01
C ALA A 80 -5.22 13.23 -0.54
N ARG A 81 -4.28 13.77 -1.29
CA ARG A 81 -4.45 15.09 -1.87
C ARG A 81 -5.40 15.05 -3.04
N ASP A 82 -6.06 16.16 -3.27
CA ASP A 82 -7.02 16.24 -4.35
C ASP A 82 -6.36 16.25 -5.72
N ARG A 83 -5.15 16.76 -5.80
CA ARG A 83 -4.47 16.85 -7.09
C ARG A 83 -3.75 15.56 -7.38
N VAL A 84 -3.86 15.13 -8.62
CA VAL A 84 -3.30 13.86 -9.04
C VAL A 84 -1.79 13.82 -8.85
N ASP A 85 -1.12 14.90 -9.15
CA ASP A 85 0.34 14.95 -9.06
C ASP A 85 0.83 14.90 -7.61
N ASP A 86 -0.05 15.11 -6.64
CA ASP A 86 0.33 15.05 -5.25
C ASP A 86 0.01 13.70 -4.61
N ARG A 87 -0.62 12.79 -5.37
CA ARG A 87 -1.05 11.52 -4.79
C ARG A 87 0.10 10.57 -4.49
N VAL A 88 1.16 10.67 -5.26
CA VAL A 88 2.29 9.76 -5.08
C VAL A 88 3.42 10.50 -4.40
N CYS A 89 3.76 10.07 -3.20
CA CYS A 89 4.86 10.66 -2.45
C CYS A 89 6.21 10.08 -2.83
N GLY A 90 6.20 9.01 -3.59
CA GLY A 90 7.41 8.31 -3.94
C GLY A 90 7.61 7.08 -3.09
N LEU A 91 8.78 6.53 -3.19
CA LEU A 91 9.10 5.33 -2.43
C LEU A 91 9.22 5.66 -0.96
N ASP A 92 8.85 4.70 -0.16
CA ASP A 92 8.93 4.82 1.28
C ASP A 92 10.38 4.90 1.72
N LEU A 93 10.74 5.99 2.36
CA LEU A 93 12.10 6.19 2.81
C LEU A 93 12.42 5.38 4.05
N GLY A 94 11.41 5.01 4.81
CA GLY A 94 11.61 4.16 5.98
C GLY A 94 11.92 2.73 5.63
N ALA A 95 11.62 2.32 4.40
CA ALA A 95 11.85 0.94 3.98
C ALA A 95 13.32 0.62 3.82
N ASP A 96 14.10 1.61 3.50
CA ASP A 96 15.53 1.41 3.19
C ASP A 96 16.43 1.57 4.39
N ASP A 97 15.89 1.94 5.49
CA ASP A 97 16.69 2.20 6.68
C ASP A 97 16.97 0.97 7.50
#